data_91260311359e8468b14af782be7388a1
#
_entry.id   91260311359e8468b14af782be7388a1
#
_cell.length_a   1.000
_cell.length_b   1.000
_cell.length_c   1.000
_cell.angle_alpha   90.00
_cell.angle_beta   90.00
_cell.angle_gamma   90.00
#
_symmetry.space_group_name_H-M   'P 1'
#
loop_
_entity.id
_entity.type
_entity.pdbx_description
1 polymer ?
#
loop_
_entity_poly.entity_id
_entity_poly.type
_entity_poly.pdbx_seq_one_letter_code
_entity_poly.pdbx_strand_id
1 'polypeptide(L)' 'MGEIVMKVGDFLMKLIFWSGMSQADVARKCNISTAMLNEIIKGKRGISIKYAKVFEALFGVPAMIWLMWDNINKLNEEQ' A
#
# COMPACT_ATOMS: atom_id res chain seq x y z
N MET A 1 16.75 -8.37 20.27
CA MET A 1 15.35 -8.03 20.13
C MET A 1 15.05 -7.58 18.71
N GLY A 2 14.07 -8.18 18.12
CA GLY A 2 13.69 -7.79 16.79
C GLY A 2 12.84 -6.53 16.80
N GLU A 3 12.96 -5.77 15.74
CA GLU A 3 12.11 -4.61 15.55
C GLU A 3 10.85 -5.04 14.83
N ILE A 4 9.75 -4.47 15.26
CA ILE A 4 8.48 -4.70 14.56
C ILE A 4 8.33 -3.56 13.57
N VAL A 5 8.43 -3.92 12.29
CA VAL A 5 8.26 -2.93 11.22
C VAL A 5 6.93 -3.21 10.56
N MET A 6 6.02 -2.25 10.67
CA MET A 6 4.73 -2.38 9.99
C MET A 6 4.97 -2.39 8.49
N LYS A 7 4.33 -3.32 7.81
CA LYS A 7 4.42 -3.38 6.36
C LYS A 7 3.52 -2.31 5.75
N VAL A 8 3.97 -1.77 4.62
CA VAL A 8 3.20 -0.72 3.95
C VAL A 8 1.81 -1.22 3.55
N GLY A 9 1.69 -2.50 3.23
CA GLY A 9 0.38 -3.09 2.92
C GLY A 9 -0.57 -3.06 4.11
N ASP A 10 -0.05 -3.26 5.32
CA ASP A 10 -0.87 -3.18 6.54
C ASP A 10 -1.35 -1.77 6.77
N PHE A 11 -0.50 -0.78 6.50
CA PHE A 11 -0.89 0.62 6.62
C PHE A 11 -1.98 0.95 5.59
N LEU A 12 -1.81 0.47 4.37
CA LEU A 12 -2.81 0.66 3.33
C LEU A 12 -4.15 0.08 3.75
N MET A 13 -4.14 -1.11 4.33
CA MET A 13 -5.37 -1.75 4.79
C MET A 13 -6.05 -0.92 5.88
N LYS A 14 -5.25 -0.35 6.80
CA LYS A 14 -5.81 0.50 7.86
C LYS A 14 -6.46 1.74 7.26
N LEU A 15 -5.83 2.36 6.26
CA LEU A 15 -6.41 3.52 5.61
C LEU A 15 -7.73 3.18 4.93
N ILE A 16 -7.78 2.03 4.28
CA ILE A 16 -9.01 1.58 3.64
C ILE A 16 -10.10 1.41 4.69
N PHE A 17 -9.76 0.75 5.80
CA PHE A 17 -10.72 0.53 6.87
C PHE A 17 -11.24 1.85 7.43
N TRP A 18 -10.33 2.80 7.71
CA TRP A 18 -10.73 4.09 8.28
C TRP A 18 -11.51 4.96 7.31
N SER A 19 -11.31 4.76 6.01
CA SER A 19 -12.02 5.53 5.00
C SER A 19 -13.49 5.14 4.89
N GLY A 20 -13.86 3.98 5.40
CA GLY A 20 -15.22 3.46 5.25
C GLY A 20 -15.50 2.84 3.89
N MET A 21 -14.49 2.79 3.00
CA MET A 21 -14.65 2.20 1.68
C MET A 21 -14.30 0.72 1.74
N SER A 22 -14.90 -0.05 0.81
CA SER A 22 -14.49 -1.45 0.64
C SER A 22 -13.23 -1.51 -0.22
N GLN A 23 -12.56 -2.67 -0.21
CA GLN A 23 -11.41 -2.87 -1.10
C GLN A 23 -11.82 -2.70 -2.56
N ALA A 24 -13.01 -3.18 -2.91
CA ALA A 24 -13.51 -3.03 -4.28
C ALA A 24 -13.68 -1.57 -4.66
N ASP A 25 -14.18 -0.76 -3.73
CA ASP A 25 -14.35 0.68 -3.97
C ASP A 25 -13.00 1.35 -4.19
N VAL A 26 -12.01 1.02 -3.36
CA VAL A 26 -10.68 1.60 -3.47
C VAL A 26 -10.04 1.18 -4.79
N ALA A 27 -10.14 -0.09 -5.14
CA ALA A 27 -9.57 -0.58 -6.40
C ALA A 27 -10.18 0.16 -7.59
N ARG A 28 -11.49 0.36 -7.57
CA ARG A 28 -12.16 1.07 -8.65
C ARG A 28 -11.68 2.52 -8.73
N LYS A 29 -11.56 3.19 -7.58
CA LYS A 29 -11.09 4.58 -7.56
C LYS A 29 -9.65 4.69 -8.00
N CYS A 30 -8.84 3.68 -7.74
CA CYS A 30 -7.43 3.65 -8.16
C CYS A 30 -7.26 3.10 -9.57
N ASN A 31 -8.34 2.67 -10.20
CA ASN A 31 -8.32 2.11 -11.56
C ASN A 31 -7.43 0.89 -11.66
N ILE A 32 -7.50 0.02 -10.67
CA ILE A 32 -6.80 -1.27 -10.66
C ILE A 32 -7.80 -2.36 -10.28
N SER A 33 -7.43 -3.60 -10.54
CA SER A 33 -8.31 -4.71 -10.16
C SER A 33 -8.27 -4.95 -8.65
N THR A 34 -9.34 -5.53 -8.13
CA THR A 34 -9.38 -5.89 -6.71
C THR A 34 -8.27 -6.91 -6.39
N ALA A 35 -8.01 -7.81 -7.32
CA ALA A 35 -6.94 -8.81 -7.13
C ALA A 35 -5.58 -8.13 -7.00
N MET A 36 -5.31 -7.14 -7.83
CA MET A 36 -4.04 -6.43 -7.77
C MET A 36 -3.91 -5.65 -6.47
N LEU A 37 -4.98 -4.97 -6.04
CA LEU A 37 -4.96 -4.26 -4.77
C LEU A 37 -4.69 -5.23 -3.62
N ASN A 38 -5.31 -6.40 -3.66
CA ASN A 38 -5.12 -7.41 -2.63
C ASN A 38 -3.66 -7.88 -2.59
N GLU A 39 -3.03 -8.05 -3.76
CA GLU A 39 -1.62 -8.44 -3.82
C GLU A 39 -0.70 -7.38 -3.22
N ILE A 40 -1.02 -6.11 -3.45
CA ILE A 40 -0.26 -5.01 -2.87
C ILE A 40 -0.39 -5.03 -1.35
N ILE A 41 -1.61 -5.20 -0.86
CA ILE A 41 -1.87 -5.26 0.57
C ILE A 41 -1.11 -6.41 1.23
N LYS A 42 -1.05 -7.56 0.57
CA LYS A 42 -0.37 -8.73 1.11
C LYS A 42 1.14 -8.72 0.91
N GLY A 43 1.66 -7.70 0.22
CA GLY A 43 3.10 -7.60 0.00
C GLY A 43 3.60 -8.49 -1.12
N LYS A 44 2.72 -9.09 -1.91
CA LYS A 44 3.10 -9.93 -3.04
C LYS A 44 3.47 -9.13 -4.26
N ARG A 45 3.08 -7.86 -4.30
CA ARG A 45 3.37 -6.96 -5.40
C ARG A 45 3.83 -5.63 -4.81
N GLY A 46 4.92 -5.09 -5.34
CA GLY A 46 5.46 -3.83 -4.87
C GLY A 46 4.59 -2.64 -5.31
N ILE A 47 4.88 -1.50 -4.72
CA ILE A 47 4.18 -0.26 -5.04
C ILE A 47 5.00 0.48 -6.08
N SER A 48 4.45 0.63 -7.28
CA SER A 48 5.09 1.40 -8.35
C SER A 48 4.82 2.88 -8.14
N ILE A 49 5.54 3.71 -8.89
CA ILE A 49 5.32 5.15 -8.86
C ILE A 49 3.87 5.46 -9.20
N LYS A 50 3.32 4.77 -10.18
CA LYS A 50 1.93 4.97 -10.59
C LYS A 50 0.97 4.72 -9.42
N TYR A 51 1.14 3.61 -8.72
CA TYR A 51 0.25 3.28 -7.61
C TYR A 51 0.46 4.22 -6.43
N ALA A 52 1.71 4.62 -6.19
CA ALA A 52 1.99 5.57 -5.12
C ALA A 52 1.26 6.89 -5.35
N LYS A 53 1.20 7.33 -6.60
CA LYS A 53 0.51 8.57 -6.94
C LYS A 53 -1.00 8.47 -6.77
N VAL A 54 -1.60 7.33 -7.13
CA VAL A 54 -3.04 7.19 -6.94
C VAL A 54 -3.39 7.06 -5.47
N PHE A 55 -2.53 6.41 -4.67
CA PHE A 55 -2.76 6.34 -3.22
C PHE A 55 -2.62 7.71 -2.59
N GLU A 56 -1.67 8.52 -3.05
CA GLU A 56 -1.53 9.89 -2.58
C GLU A 56 -2.80 10.69 -2.85
N ALA A 57 -3.32 10.58 -4.07
CA ALA A 57 -4.52 11.30 -4.44
C ALA A 57 -5.72 10.86 -3.61
N LEU A 58 -5.80 9.58 -3.28
CA LEU A 58 -6.96 9.04 -2.58
C LEU A 58 -6.87 9.24 -1.07
N PHE A 59 -5.69 9.06 -0.49
CA PHE A 59 -5.53 9.04 0.97
C PHE A 59 -4.74 10.22 1.51
N GLY A 60 -4.13 11.03 0.67
CA GLY A 60 -3.39 12.21 1.12
C GLY A 60 -1.99 11.91 1.66
N VAL A 61 -1.53 10.67 1.57
CA VAL A 61 -0.17 10.32 1.99
C VAL A 61 0.75 10.50 0.78
N PRO A 62 1.83 11.28 0.91
CA PRO A 62 2.70 11.58 -0.24
C PRO A 62 3.23 10.32 -0.92
N ALA A 63 3.33 10.38 -2.25
CA ALA A 63 3.79 9.25 -3.04
C ALA A 63 5.17 8.77 -2.57
N MET A 64 6.05 9.72 -2.22
CA MET A 64 7.39 9.37 -1.75
C MET A 64 7.36 8.49 -0.51
N ILE A 65 6.42 8.74 0.39
CA ILE A 65 6.29 7.94 1.61
C ILE A 65 5.95 6.49 1.25
N TRP A 66 5.00 6.30 0.33
CA TRP A 66 4.63 4.95 -0.11
C TRP A 66 5.83 4.21 -0.70
N LEU A 67 6.61 4.90 -1.55
CA LEU A 67 7.75 4.29 -2.22
C LEU A 67 8.88 3.97 -1.26
N MET A 68 9.18 4.89 -0.35
CA MET A 68 10.22 4.66 0.66
C MET A 68 9.86 3.49 1.56
N TRP A 69 8.62 3.45 2.01
CA TRP A 69 8.18 2.40 2.92
C TRP A 69 8.25 1.04 2.24
N ASP A 70 7.79 0.98 0.98
CA ASP A 70 7.85 -0.26 0.22
C ASP A 70 9.29 -0.74 0.07
N ASN A 71 10.21 0.17 -0.22
CA ASN A 71 11.63 -0.18 -0.33
C ASN A 71 12.20 -0.68 0.98
N ILE A 72 11.87 -0.03 2.09
CA ILE A 72 12.33 -0.45 3.40
C ILE A 72 11.84 -1.86 3.71
N ASN A 73 10.57 -2.13 3.40
CA ASN A 73 10.03 -3.47 3.62
C ASN A 73 10.76 -4.52 2.79
N LYS A 74 11.09 -4.20 1.53
CA LYS A 74 11.80 -5.12 0.67
C LYS A 74 13.21 -5.41 1.19
N LEU A 75 13.89 -4.39 1.68
CA LEU A 75 15.22 -4.57 2.25
C LEU A 75 15.17 -5.49 3.46
N ASN A 76 14.16 -5.33 4.30
CA ASN A 76 14.02 -6.17 5.48
C ASN A 76 13.73 -7.62 5.11
N GLU A 77 13.00 -7.83 4.02
CA GLU A 77 12.65 -9.18 3.60
C GLU A 77 13.84 -9.94 3.02
N GLU A 78 14.84 -9.23 2.54
CA GLU A 78 16.00 -9.86 1.94
C GLU A 78 17.04 -10.29 2.95
N GLN A 79 16.81 -10.05 4.20
CA GLN A 79 17.69 -10.52 5.27
C GLN A 79 17.24 -11.90 5.78
#